data_83cff90640e7212291b79f862e33d719
#
_entry.id   83cff90640e7212291b79f862e33d719
#
_cell.length_a   1.000
_cell.length_b   1.000
_cell.length_c   1.000
_cell.angle_alpha   90.00
_cell.angle_beta   90.00
_cell.angle_gamma   90.00
#
_symmetry.space_group_name_H-M   'P 1'
#
loop_
_entity.id
_entity.type
_entity.pdbx_description
1 polymer ?
#
loop_
_entity_poly.entity_id
_entity_poly.type
_entity_poly.pdbx_seq_one_letter_code
_entity_poly.pdbx_strand_id
1 'polypeptide(L)'
;NIFRYKQRMFMTLFGVAGSIALLFAGLGIRSSVSNLNQQQFEDIIHYDMIVAKQPNTSSALDEELTKLLDSKDVKEYLNVHFETLQKIAGSNKDTQEISTLVFNDRDDKLVDSYVSLHDRDRNKTLKLSNDGAIISEKMAKLLNLKVGDTITVQNSQDESVKIKIAGITEMYMGHFLFMN
;
A
#
# COMPACT_ATOMS: atom_id res chain seq x y z
N ASN A 1 -13.01 -57.31 2.34
CA ASN A 1 -13.83 -56.96 3.53
C ASN A 1 -13.55 -55.54 4.09
N ILE A 2 -13.40 -54.56 3.22
CA ILE A 2 -13.16 -53.14 3.56
C ILE A 2 -14.31 -52.56 4.39
N PHE A 3 -15.53 -52.99 4.12
CA PHE A 3 -16.75 -52.50 4.83
C PHE A 3 -16.91 -53.04 6.28
N ARG A 4 -16.13 -54.02 6.66
CA ARG A 4 -16.21 -54.60 8.04
C ARG A 4 -15.54 -53.68 9.10
N TYR A 5 -14.58 -52.83 8.69
CA TYR A 5 -13.85 -51.93 9.58
C TYR A 5 -13.98 -50.45 9.14
N LYS A 6 -15.23 -50.03 8.95
CA LYS A 6 -15.55 -48.67 8.47
C LYS A 6 -14.85 -47.55 9.23
N GLN A 7 -14.81 -47.67 10.58
CA GLN A 7 -14.17 -46.65 11.41
C GLN A 7 -12.67 -46.48 11.13
N ARG A 8 -11.94 -47.58 10.99
CA ARG A 8 -10.50 -47.51 10.67
C ARG A 8 -10.25 -46.97 9.27
N MET A 9 -11.10 -47.36 8.31
CA MET A 9 -11.02 -46.82 6.95
C MET A 9 -11.25 -45.30 6.91
N PHE A 10 -12.28 -44.82 7.61
CA PHE A 10 -12.54 -43.38 7.67
C PHE A 10 -11.43 -42.61 8.39
N MET A 11 -10.90 -43.12 9.49
CA MET A 11 -9.75 -42.49 10.17
C MET A 11 -8.53 -42.35 9.24
N THR A 12 -8.20 -43.39 8.52
CA THR A 12 -7.07 -43.35 7.57
C THR A 12 -7.36 -42.39 6.43
N LEU A 13 -8.57 -42.43 5.86
CA LEU A 13 -9.00 -41.57 4.78
C LEU A 13 -8.96 -40.09 5.17
N PHE A 14 -9.55 -39.75 6.34
CA PHE A 14 -9.50 -38.39 6.85
C PHE A 14 -8.10 -37.93 7.23
N GLY A 15 -7.25 -38.81 7.75
CA GLY A 15 -5.85 -38.50 8.05
C GLY A 15 -5.07 -38.13 6.79
N VAL A 16 -5.17 -38.94 5.74
CA VAL A 16 -4.49 -38.69 4.46
C VAL A 16 -5.08 -37.46 3.78
N ALA A 17 -6.40 -37.36 3.70
CA ALA A 17 -7.09 -36.21 3.10
C ALA A 17 -6.76 -34.90 3.82
N GLY A 18 -6.74 -34.92 5.15
CA GLY A 18 -6.36 -33.77 5.99
C GLY A 18 -4.93 -33.32 5.76
N SER A 19 -3.98 -34.28 5.66
CA SER A 19 -2.58 -33.96 5.38
C SER A 19 -2.38 -33.34 3.99
N ILE A 20 -3.06 -33.87 2.98
CA ILE A 20 -3.04 -33.34 1.62
C ILE A 20 -3.67 -31.93 1.58
N ALA A 21 -4.81 -31.74 2.25
CA ALA A 21 -5.48 -30.44 2.31
C ALA A 21 -4.61 -29.37 2.97
N LEU A 22 -3.91 -29.70 4.08
CA LEU A 22 -2.97 -28.80 4.74
C LEU A 22 -1.79 -28.43 3.83
N LEU A 23 -1.24 -29.39 3.11
CA LEU A 23 -0.14 -29.16 2.19
C LEU A 23 -0.60 -28.26 1.03
N PHE A 24 -1.78 -28.49 0.49
CA PHE A 24 -2.36 -27.66 -0.58
C PHE A 24 -2.65 -26.24 -0.09
N ALA A 25 -3.22 -26.10 1.10
CA ALA A 25 -3.46 -24.80 1.71
C ALA A 25 -2.16 -24.02 1.95
N GLY A 26 -1.12 -24.67 2.47
CA GLY A 26 0.19 -24.06 2.70
C GLY A 26 0.86 -23.57 1.40
N LEU A 27 0.83 -24.37 0.34
CA LEU A 27 1.35 -23.98 -0.97
C LEU A 27 0.51 -22.84 -1.60
N GLY A 28 -0.82 -22.89 -1.47
CA GLY A 28 -1.72 -21.86 -1.95
C GLY A 28 -1.48 -20.51 -1.27
N ILE A 29 -1.35 -20.50 0.05
CA ILE A 29 -1.05 -19.28 0.81
C ILE A 29 0.32 -18.71 0.38
N ARG A 30 1.35 -19.54 0.29
CA ARG A 30 2.67 -19.11 -0.16
C ARG A 30 2.62 -18.47 -1.55
N SER A 31 1.95 -19.10 -2.50
CA SER A 31 1.81 -18.58 -3.87
C SER A 31 1.05 -17.25 -3.88
N SER A 32 -0.05 -17.16 -3.13
CA SER A 32 -0.85 -15.93 -3.04
C SER A 32 -0.06 -14.76 -2.45
N VAL A 33 0.68 -14.98 -1.36
CA VAL A 33 1.50 -13.93 -0.74
C VAL A 33 2.63 -13.50 -1.65
N SER A 34 3.30 -14.45 -2.34
CA SER A 34 4.37 -14.12 -3.30
C SER A 34 3.84 -13.27 -4.46
N ASN A 35 2.68 -13.62 -5.01
CA ASN A 35 2.07 -12.87 -6.11
C ASN A 35 1.65 -11.45 -5.67
N LEU A 36 1.09 -11.29 -4.46
CA LEU A 36 0.73 -9.96 -3.94
C LEU A 36 1.96 -9.06 -3.82
N ASN A 37 3.07 -9.60 -3.31
CA ASN A 37 4.31 -8.86 -3.16
C ASN A 37 4.87 -8.44 -4.52
N GLN A 38 4.88 -9.35 -5.49
CA GLN A 38 5.33 -9.07 -6.84
C GLN A 38 4.49 -7.97 -7.49
N GLN A 39 3.17 -8.08 -7.46
CA GLN A 39 2.27 -7.07 -8.02
C GLN A 39 2.43 -5.71 -7.34
N GLN A 40 2.65 -5.68 -6.02
CA GLN A 40 2.83 -4.42 -5.30
C GLN A 40 4.13 -3.71 -5.68
N PHE A 41 5.25 -4.44 -5.77
CA PHE A 41 6.60 -3.87 -5.91
C PHE A 41 7.19 -3.97 -7.33
N GLU A 42 6.53 -4.62 -8.27
CA GLU A 42 6.93 -4.63 -9.68
C GLU A 42 5.94 -3.83 -10.55
N ASP A 43 4.62 -3.93 -10.28
CA ASP A 43 3.60 -3.32 -11.14
C ASP A 43 3.13 -1.94 -10.65
N ILE A 44 3.18 -1.67 -9.33
CA ILE A 44 2.65 -0.44 -8.74
C ILE A 44 3.75 0.47 -8.23
N ILE A 45 4.68 -0.06 -7.43
CA ILE A 45 5.76 0.69 -6.79
C ILE A 45 7.06 0.42 -7.55
N HIS A 46 7.64 1.46 -8.14
CA HIS A 46 8.83 1.36 -8.98
C HIS A 46 10.09 1.96 -8.34
N TYR A 47 9.98 2.56 -7.16
CA TYR A 47 11.14 3.08 -6.46
C TYR A 47 11.85 1.99 -5.65
N ASP A 48 13.17 2.03 -5.65
CA ASP A 48 14.02 1.05 -4.95
C ASP A 48 14.15 1.39 -3.45
N MET A 49 14.11 2.67 -3.08
CA MET A 49 14.37 3.12 -1.72
C MET A 49 13.65 4.42 -1.40
N ILE A 50 13.22 4.56 -0.14
CA ILE A 50 12.79 5.83 0.45
C ILE A 50 13.81 6.25 1.51
N VAL A 51 14.29 7.48 1.42
CA VAL A 51 15.14 8.09 2.44
C VAL A 51 14.33 9.12 3.20
N ALA A 52 14.06 8.86 4.48
CA ALA A 52 13.35 9.80 5.33
C ALA A 52 14.35 10.71 6.05
N LYS A 53 14.22 12.02 5.82
CA LYS A 53 15.02 13.04 6.49
C LYS A 53 14.39 13.41 7.83
N GLN A 54 15.16 13.34 8.90
CA GLN A 54 14.68 13.73 10.23
C GLN A 54 14.77 15.26 10.40
N PRO A 55 13.85 15.89 11.17
CA PRO A 55 13.82 17.34 11.37
C PRO A 55 15.12 17.94 11.94
N ASN A 56 15.91 17.13 12.66
CA ASN A 56 17.17 17.57 13.30
C ASN A 56 18.41 17.01 12.61
N THR A 57 18.32 16.69 11.32
CA THR A 57 19.49 16.23 10.56
C THR A 57 20.56 17.31 10.52
N SER A 58 21.81 16.95 10.83
CA SER A 58 22.93 17.89 10.78
C SER A 58 23.24 18.32 9.34
N SER A 59 23.73 19.54 9.16
CA SER A 59 24.14 20.05 7.85
C SER A 59 25.18 19.17 7.16
N ALA A 60 26.05 18.52 7.93
CA ALA A 60 27.05 17.59 7.38
C ALA A 60 26.40 16.35 6.72
N LEU A 61 25.36 15.79 7.34
CA LEU A 61 24.59 14.67 6.76
C LEU A 61 23.80 15.10 5.53
N ASP A 62 23.29 16.34 5.52
CA ASP A 62 22.61 16.90 4.34
C ASP A 62 23.54 17.05 3.15
N GLU A 63 24.77 17.51 3.38
CA GLU A 63 25.80 17.59 2.33
C GLU A 63 26.20 16.20 1.82
N GLU A 64 26.32 15.21 2.71
CA GLU A 64 26.63 13.84 2.35
C GLU A 64 25.49 13.20 1.54
N LEU A 65 24.25 13.41 1.95
CA LEU A 65 23.07 12.98 1.20
C LEU A 65 23.04 13.61 -0.20
N THR A 66 23.29 14.91 -0.30
CA THR A 66 23.32 15.60 -1.59
C THR A 66 24.40 15.02 -2.51
N LYS A 67 25.60 14.76 -1.98
CA LYS A 67 26.68 14.11 -2.74
C LYS A 67 26.31 12.69 -3.19
N LEU A 68 25.57 11.93 -2.35
CA LEU A 68 25.09 10.61 -2.70
C LEU A 68 24.04 10.69 -3.82
N LEU A 69 23.09 11.63 -3.73
CA LEU A 69 22.04 11.83 -4.74
C LEU A 69 22.62 12.27 -6.10
N ASP A 70 23.70 13.03 -6.10
CA ASP A 70 24.41 13.47 -7.32
C ASP A 70 25.42 12.42 -7.84
N SER A 71 25.54 11.27 -7.17
CA SER A 71 26.44 10.20 -7.58
C SER A 71 25.89 9.43 -8.78
N LYS A 72 26.77 8.67 -9.46
CA LYS A 72 26.38 7.79 -10.57
C LYS A 72 25.57 6.57 -10.13
N ASP A 73 25.55 6.29 -8.82
CA ASP A 73 24.83 5.15 -8.25
C ASP A 73 23.35 5.45 -8.07
N VAL A 74 22.96 6.74 -8.05
CA VAL A 74 21.56 7.21 -8.03
C VAL A 74 21.16 7.62 -9.43
N LYS A 75 20.23 6.89 -10.00
CA LYS A 75 19.78 7.12 -11.37
C LYS A 75 18.83 8.31 -11.47
N GLU A 76 17.91 8.40 -10.53
CA GLU A 76 16.90 9.46 -10.43
C GLU A 76 16.37 9.52 -9.00
N TYR A 77 15.96 10.68 -8.55
CA TYR A 77 15.29 10.83 -7.25
C TYR A 77 14.15 11.85 -7.31
N LEU A 78 13.18 11.67 -6.44
CA LEU A 78 12.02 12.55 -6.32
C LEU A 78 11.88 12.97 -4.85
N ASN A 79 11.79 14.27 -4.61
CA ASN A 79 11.51 14.81 -3.29
C ASN A 79 10.00 14.80 -3.04
N VAL A 80 9.58 14.11 -1.99
CA VAL A 80 8.17 14.04 -1.58
C VAL A 80 8.03 14.45 -0.12
N HIS A 81 6.93 15.10 0.23
CA HIS A 81 6.57 15.26 1.62
C HIS A 81 5.83 14.02 2.09
N PHE A 82 6.38 13.33 3.07
CA PHE A 82 5.79 12.15 3.66
C PHE A 82 5.27 12.46 5.06
N GLU A 83 4.01 12.17 5.29
CA GLU A 83 3.37 12.30 6.60
C GLU A 83 2.49 11.09 6.89
N THR A 84 2.46 10.65 8.15
CA THR A 84 1.50 9.64 8.60
C THR A 84 0.30 10.33 9.20
N LEU A 85 -0.83 10.22 8.50
CA LEU A 85 -2.12 10.68 8.99
C LEU A 85 -2.83 9.55 9.74
N GLN A 86 -3.75 9.90 10.62
CA GLN A 86 -4.52 8.95 11.40
C GLN A 86 -6.02 9.11 11.17
N LYS A 87 -6.73 7.99 11.17
CA LYS A 87 -8.19 7.93 11.10
C LYS A 87 -8.72 6.86 12.04
N ILE A 88 -9.63 7.23 12.91
CA ILE A 88 -10.38 6.28 13.72
C ILE A 88 -11.42 5.61 12.83
N ALA A 89 -11.34 4.29 12.71
CA ALA A 89 -12.19 3.49 11.81
C ALA A 89 -12.54 2.12 12.41
N GLY A 90 -13.57 1.52 11.84
CA GLY A 90 -14.04 0.18 12.22
C GLY A 90 -14.95 0.16 13.43
N SER A 91 -15.53 -1.02 13.70
CA SER A 91 -16.46 -1.25 14.83
C SER A 91 -15.77 -1.12 16.19
N ASN A 92 -14.49 -1.40 16.26
CA ASN A 92 -13.68 -1.31 17.48
C ASN A 92 -13.07 0.09 17.69
N LYS A 93 -13.32 1.03 16.78
CA LYS A 93 -12.71 2.38 16.78
C LYS A 93 -11.17 2.33 16.78
N ASP A 94 -10.59 1.37 16.09
CA ASP A 94 -9.15 1.25 15.94
C ASP A 94 -8.61 2.42 15.11
N THR A 95 -7.48 2.97 15.52
CA THR A 95 -6.77 4.00 14.77
C THR A 95 -6.11 3.35 13.57
N GLN A 96 -6.40 3.88 12.38
CA GLN A 96 -5.75 3.47 11.14
C GLN A 96 -4.71 4.51 10.74
N GLU A 97 -3.51 4.04 10.50
CA GLU A 97 -2.42 4.86 9.97
C GLU A 97 -2.50 4.91 8.45
N ILE A 98 -2.37 6.12 7.90
CA ILE A 98 -2.44 6.41 6.48
C ILE A 98 -1.12 7.04 6.06
N SER A 99 -0.36 6.32 5.26
CA SER A 99 0.87 6.83 4.66
C SER A 99 0.53 7.83 3.56
N THR A 100 0.80 9.10 3.81
CA THR A 100 0.46 10.19 2.90
C THR A 100 1.72 10.68 2.19
N LEU A 101 1.66 10.67 0.86
CA LEU A 101 2.70 11.22 0.00
C LEU A 101 2.15 12.46 -0.71
N VAL A 102 2.79 13.61 -0.48
CA VAL A 102 2.46 14.85 -1.14
C VAL A 102 3.55 15.18 -2.13
N PHE A 103 3.17 15.31 -3.38
CA PHE A 103 4.05 15.60 -4.50
C PHE A 103 3.99 17.08 -4.84
N ASN A 104 4.99 17.55 -5.56
CA ASN A 104 4.97 18.93 -6.05
C ASN A 104 4.33 18.94 -7.45
N ASP A 105 3.46 19.90 -7.76
CA ASP A 105 2.81 20.09 -9.07
C ASP A 105 3.77 20.05 -10.28
N ARG A 106 5.05 20.32 -10.06
CA ARG A 106 6.08 20.31 -11.13
C ARG A 106 6.53 18.90 -11.51
N ASP A 107 6.25 17.91 -10.66
CA ASP A 107 6.80 16.57 -10.75
C ASP A 107 5.79 15.54 -11.27
N ASP A 108 4.60 15.96 -11.71
CA ASP A 108 3.51 15.10 -12.20
C ASP A 108 3.95 14.01 -13.19
N LYS A 109 4.91 14.35 -14.07
CA LYS A 109 5.42 13.38 -15.06
C LYS A 109 6.38 12.37 -14.44
N LEU A 110 7.03 12.74 -13.35
CA LEU A 110 7.97 11.88 -12.65
C LEU A 110 7.23 10.92 -11.72
N VAL A 111 6.09 11.32 -11.17
CA VAL A 111 5.30 10.46 -10.27
C VAL A 111 4.97 9.13 -10.92
N ASP A 112 4.59 9.12 -12.19
CA ASP A 112 4.26 7.89 -12.93
C ASP A 112 5.45 6.93 -13.06
N SER A 113 6.71 7.41 -12.98
CA SER A 113 7.89 6.56 -12.97
C SER A 113 8.18 5.92 -11.61
N TYR A 114 7.64 6.47 -10.52
CA TYR A 114 7.82 5.95 -9.17
C TYR A 114 6.62 5.16 -8.63
N VAL A 115 5.40 5.57 -9.01
CA VAL A 115 4.17 4.91 -8.57
C VAL A 115 3.15 4.90 -9.70
N SER A 116 2.71 3.73 -10.11
CA SER A 116 1.68 3.54 -11.12
C SER A 116 0.30 3.64 -10.49
N LEU A 117 -0.33 4.81 -10.60
CA LEU A 117 -1.68 5.04 -10.07
C LEU A 117 -2.72 4.68 -11.13
N HIS A 118 -3.51 3.63 -10.88
CA HIS A 118 -4.56 3.18 -11.80
C HIS A 118 -5.75 2.56 -11.06
N ASP A 119 -6.91 2.63 -11.73
CA ASP A 119 -8.15 2.00 -11.26
C ASP A 119 -8.20 0.55 -11.74
N ARG A 120 -8.32 -0.40 -10.82
CA ARG A 120 -8.38 -1.84 -11.10
C ARG A 120 -9.51 -2.21 -12.06
N ASP A 121 -10.71 -1.69 -11.84
CA ASP A 121 -11.91 -2.09 -12.57
C ASP A 121 -11.92 -1.55 -14.01
N ARG A 122 -11.29 -0.40 -14.23
CA ARG A 122 -11.29 0.31 -15.51
C ARG A 122 -9.96 0.31 -16.20
N ASN A 123 -8.92 -0.18 -15.55
CA ASN A 123 -7.53 -0.14 -15.99
C ASN A 123 -7.13 1.25 -16.53
N LYS A 124 -7.64 2.30 -15.85
CA LYS A 124 -7.44 3.69 -16.23
C LYS A 124 -6.35 4.28 -15.35
N THR A 125 -5.35 4.89 -15.96
CA THR A 125 -4.34 5.68 -15.26
C THR A 125 -5.00 6.88 -14.59
N LEU A 126 -4.74 7.04 -13.30
CA LEU A 126 -5.19 8.16 -12.48
C LEU A 126 -4.07 9.18 -12.39
N LYS A 127 -4.38 10.46 -12.59
CA LYS A 127 -3.42 11.55 -12.43
C LYS A 127 -3.72 12.31 -11.16
N LEU A 128 -2.66 12.72 -10.48
CA LEU A 128 -2.78 13.63 -9.35
C LEU A 128 -3.35 14.96 -9.83
N SER A 129 -4.16 15.60 -8.99
CA SER A 129 -4.74 16.90 -9.26
C SER A 129 -4.95 17.66 -7.96
N ASN A 130 -5.05 18.97 -8.07
CA ASN A 130 -5.34 19.85 -6.92
C ASN A 130 -6.80 19.75 -6.44
N ASP A 131 -7.63 18.92 -7.10
CA ASP A 131 -9.05 18.75 -6.74
C ASP A 131 -9.26 17.80 -5.57
N GLY A 132 -8.26 17.01 -5.19
CA GLY A 132 -8.32 16.05 -4.09
C GLY A 132 -7.23 14.99 -4.15
N ALA A 133 -7.31 14.04 -3.24
CA ALA A 133 -6.36 12.97 -3.09
C ALA A 133 -6.80 11.67 -3.78
N ILE A 134 -5.83 10.85 -4.20
CA ILE A 134 -6.05 9.47 -4.63
C ILE A 134 -5.74 8.57 -3.44
N ILE A 135 -6.66 7.67 -3.11
CA ILE A 135 -6.52 6.75 -1.97
C ILE A 135 -6.41 5.30 -2.44
N SER A 136 -5.78 4.47 -1.61
CA SER A 136 -5.71 3.03 -1.88
C SER A 136 -7.08 2.36 -1.79
N GLU A 137 -7.33 1.37 -2.66
CA GLU A 137 -8.58 0.59 -2.70
C GLU A 137 -8.90 -0.07 -1.35
N LYS A 138 -7.88 -0.58 -0.66
CA LYS A 138 -8.04 -1.19 0.66
C LYS A 138 -8.57 -0.17 1.69
N MET A 139 -8.04 1.05 1.67
CA MET A 139 -8.52 2.13 2.52
C MET A 139 -9.95 2.55 2.17
N ALA A 140 -10.26 2.68 0.89
CA ALA A 140 -11.60 2.99 0.41
C ALA A 140 -12.64 1.97 0.88
N LYS A 141 -12.33 0.68 0.79
CA LYS A 141 -13.18 -0.42 1.28
C LYS A 141 -13.34 -0.41 2.80
N LEU A 142 -12.25 -0.22 3.54
CA LEU A 142 -12.27 -0.19 5.01
C LEU A 142 -13.14 0.94 5.55
N LEU A 143 -13.04 2.12 4.95
CA LEU A 143 -13.73 3.33 5.38
C LEU A 143 -15.06 3.57 4.65
N ASN A 144 -15.44 2.66 3.73
CA ASN A 144 -16.63 2.75 2.86
C ASN A 144 -16.70 4.08 2.09
N LEU A 145 -15.59 4.48 1.49
CA LEU A 145 -15.42 5.73 0.77
C LEU A 145 -15.52 5.52 -0.75
N LYS A 146 -16.03 6.55 -1.42
CA LYS A 146 -16.16 6.60 -2.89
C LYS A 146 -15.49 7.87 -3.42
N VAL A 147 -15.22 7.87 -4.72
CA VAL A 147 -14.75 9.09 -5.40
C VAL A 147 -15.81 10.20 -5.26
N GLY A 148 -15.35 11.36 -4.84
CA GLY A 148 -16.19 12.53 -4.53
C GLY A 148 -16.47 12.71 -3.04
N ASP A 149 -16.28 11.69 -2.21
CA ASP A 149 -16.45 11.81 -0.76
C ASP A 149 -15.33 12.65 -0.13
N THR A 150 -15.53 13.03 1.11
CA THR A 150 -14.54 13.76 1.92
C THR A 150 -14.21 12.94 3.17
N ILE A 151 -12.93 12.71 3.39
CA ILE A 151 -12.43 12.10 4.62
C ILE A 151 -11.88 13.16 5.57
N THR A 152 -12.14 12.99 6.86
CA THR A 152 -11.47 13.76 7.90
C THR A 152 -10.41 12.89 8.55
N VAL A 153 -9.18 13.35 8.53
CA VAL A 153 -8.00 12.69 9.11
C VAL A 153 -7.32 13.60 10.11
N GLN A 154 -6.48 13.06 10.97
CA GLN A 154 -5.68 13.82 11.93
C GLN A 154 -4.20 13.72 11.55
N ASN A 155 -3.50 14.85 11.63
CA ASN A 155 -2.06 14.89 11.47
C ASN A 155 -1.34 14.51 12.78
N SER A 156 -0.02 14.50 12.76
CA SER A 156 0.83 14.23 13.93
C SER A 156 0.69 15.24 15.09
N GLN A 157 0.01 16.37 14.86
CA GLN A 157 -0.27 17.44 15.84
C GLN A 157 -1.73 17.42 16.32
N ASP A 158 -2.47 16.33 16.05
CA ASP A 158 -3.91 16.17 16.36
C ASP A 158 -4.82 17.19 15.65
N GLU A 159 -4.34 17.86 14.61
CA GLU A 159 -5.16 18.76 13.81
C GLU A 159 -5.98 17.98 12.79
N SER A 160 -7.26 18.31 12.70
CA SER A 160 -8.18 17.66 11.75
C SER A 160 -8.13 18.31 10.38
N VAL A 161 -7.80 17.52 9.36
CA VAL A 161 -7.77 17.96 7.96
C VAL A 161 -8.87 17.23 7.18
N LYS A 162 -9.60 17.97 6.35
CA LYS A 162 -10.60 17.41 5.43
C LYS A 162 -10.00 17.29 4.04
N ILE A 163 -10.01 16.08 3.50
CA ILE A 163 -9.42 15.76 2.19
C ILE A 163 -10.52 15.17 1.31
N LYS A 164 -10.73 15.74 0.12
CA LYS A 164 -11.65 15.22 -0.88
C LYS A 164 -10.97 14.07 -1.64
N ILE A 165 -11.72 13.03 -1.96
CA ILE A 165 -11.24 11.87 -2.71
C ILE A 165 -11.48 12.11 -4.19
N ALA A 166 -10.39 12.26 -4.95
CA ALA A 166 -10.42 12.44 -6.40
C ALA A 166 -10.35 11.10 -7.16
N GLY A 167 -9.73 10.06 -6.55
CA GLY A 167 -9.58 8.76 -7.17
C GLY A 167 -9.34 7.65 -6.16
N ILE A 168 -9.52 6.41 -6.61
CA ILE A 168 -9.20 5.20 -5.85
C ILE A 168 -8.27 4.36 -6.72
N THR A 169 -7.04 4.12 -6.24
CA THR A 169 -6.01 3.37 -6.95
C THR A 169 -5.90 1.94 -6.45
N GLU A 170 -5.60 1.02 -7.37
CA GLU A 170 -5.23 -0.34 -7.01
C GLU A 170 -3.99 -0.33 -6.12
N MET A 171 -4.05 -1.01 -4.99
CA MET A 171 -2.92 -1.20 -4.09
C MET A 171 -3.23 -2.37 -3.15
N TYR A 172 -2.30 -3.30 -3.05
CA TYR A 172 -2.52 -4.56 -2.34
C TYR A 172 -2.21 -4.47 -0.85
N MET A 173 -1.23 -3.65 -0.48
CA MET A 173 -0.77 -3.50 0.91
C MET A 173 -0.79 -2.03 1.34
N GLY A 174 -1.05 -1.81 2.65
CA GLY A 174 -1.03 -0.48 3.26
C GLY A 174 -2.30 0.36 3.01
N HIS A 175 -2.33 1.48 3.69
CA HIS A 175 -3.31 2.55 3.49
C HIS A 175 -2.53 3.77 3.02
N PHE A 176 -2.69 4.10 1.75
CA PHE A 176 -1.96 5.18 1.11
C PHE A 176 -2.90 6.28 0.66
N LEU A 177 -2.38 7.50 0.72
CA LEU A 177 -3.01 8.69 0.21
C LEU A 177 -1.96 9.48 -0.59
N PHE A 178 -2.28 9.78 -1.84
CA PHE A 178 -1.42 10.50 -2.78
C PHE A 178 -2.10 11.82 -3.16
N MET A 179 -1.38 12.92 -3.07
CA MET A 179 -1.90 14.25 -3.43
C MET A 179 -0.77 15.19 -3.88
N ASN A 180 -1.15 16.28 -4.53
CA ASN A 180 -0.28 17.41 -4.84
C ASN A 180 -0.36 18.46 -3.74
#